data_d22cda9a9d38f43e5b136ee4e357ef3b
#
_entry.id   d22cda9a9d38f43e5b136ee4e357ef3b
#
_cell.length_a   1.000
_cell.length_b   1.000
_cell.length_c   1.000
_cell.angle_alpha   90.00
_cell.angle_beta   90.00
_cell.angle_gamma   90.00
#
_symmetry.space_group_name_H-M   'P 1'
#
loop_
_entity.id
_entity.type
_entity.pdbx_description
1 polymer ?
#
loop_
_entity_poly.entity_id
_entity_poly.type
_entity_poly.pdbx_seq_one_letter_code
_entity_poly.pdbx_strand_id
1 'polypeptide(L)'
;MTAIYQQAVKAAEFLKSKTEIVPRVVLVLGSGLGDYAERLEKADVVPYEEIPFFPRSTVEGHKARLIFGELFGVPVAMMQGRFHYYEGYTQQQITLPIRALRAMGAEILFLTNASGGICHTFTPGDLMMIDDHINFSGTSPLIGENVAEQGMRFPDMSQAYDRELKQCLLTASKICGVPLKRGVYMMFNGPQFETPAEIRFARCIGADAAGMSTVPE
;
A
#
# COMPACT_ATOMS: atom_id res chain seq x y z
N MET A 1 -24.78 4.40 5.40
CA MET A 1 -23.45 4.48 4.72
C MET A 1 -22.59 5.51 5.43
N THR A 2 -21.42 5.12 5.89
CA THR A 2 -20.48 6.04 6.54
C THR A 2 -19.96 7.11 5.58
N ALA A 3 -19.54 8.26 6.12
CA ALA A 3 -19.02 9.36 5.32
C ALA A 3 -17.82 8.92 4.46
N ILE A 4 -16.92 8.10 5.03
CA ILE A 4 -15.71 7.63 4.33
C ILE A 4 -16.04 6.72 3.13
N TYR A 5 -17.07 5.87 3.24
CA TYR A 5 -17.50 5.04 2.12
C TYR A 5 -18.08 5.87 0.98
N GLN A 6 -18.94 6.84 1.31
CA GLN A 6 -19.49 7.76 0.31
C GLN A 6 -18.41 8.57 -0.39
N GLN A 7 -17.37 8.99 0.34
CA GLN A 7 -16.21 9.67 -0.22
C GLN A 7 -15.44 8.75 -1.19
N ALA A 8 -15.22 7.49 -0.81
CA ALA A 8 -14.54 6.52 -1.68
C ALA A 8 -15.34 6.25 -2.97
N VAL A 9 -16.67 6.12 -2.89
CA VAL A 9 -17.53 5.93 -4.07
C VAL A 9 -17.49 7.16 -4.99
N LYS A 10 -17.60 8.37 -4.44
CA LYS A 10 -17.51 9.62 -5.24
C LYS A 10 -16.15 9.78 -5.90
N ALA A 11 -15.07 9.44 -5.20
CA ALA A 11 -13.74 9.45 -5.79
C ALA A 11 -13.63 8.42 -6.94
N ALA A 12 -14.20 7.23 -6.77
CA ALA A 12 -14.25 6.21 -7.82
C ALA A 12 -15.06 6.66 -9.04
N GLU A 13 -16.21 7.31 -8.84
CA GLU A 13 -17.02 7.87 -9.92
C GLU A 13 -16.25 8.95 -10.69
N PHE A 14 -15.55 9.84 -10.00
CA PHE A 14 -14.69 10.82 -10.62
C PHE A 14 -13.58 10.16 -11.45
N LEU A 15 -12.90 9.15 -10.90
CA LEU A 15 -11.84 8.42 -11.61
C LEU A 15 -12.38 7.72 -12.86
N LYS A 16 -13.57 7.11 -12.80
CA LYS A 16 -14.25 6.53 -13.97
C LYS A 16 -14.58 7.54 -15.06
N SER A 17 -14.67 8.83 -14.74
CA SER A 17 -14.84 9.90 -15.74
C SER A 17 -13.53 10.34 -16.40
N LYS A 18 -12.37 9.94 -15.83
CA LYS A 18 -11.04 10.34 -16.31
C LYS A 18 -10.32 9.24 -17.10
N THR A 19 -10.76 7.99 -16.98
CA THR A 19 -10.18 6.85 -17.68
C THR A 19 -11.23 5.79 -17.97
N GLU A 20 -11.10 5.10 -19.09
CA GLU A 20 -11.90 3.91 -19.41
C GLU A 20 -11.29 2.63 -18.82
N ILE A 21 -10.08 2.70 -18.27
CA ILE A 21 -9.37 1.56 -17.73
C ILE A 21 -9.96 1.20 -16.36
N VAL A 22 -10.53 -0.01 -16.24
CA VAL A 22 -10.88 -0.61 -14.97
C VAL A 22 -9.70 -1.45 -14.49
N PRO A 23 -8.95 -0.99 -13.47
CA PRO A 23 -7.74 -1.69 -13.05
C PRO A 23 -8.08 -3.01 -12.38
N ARG A 24 -7.41 -4.07 -12.78
CA ARG A 24 -7.46 -5.35 -12.07
C ARG A 24 -6.50 -5.35 -10.87
N VAL A 25 -5.34 -4.73 -11.04
CA VAL A 25 -4.29 -4.65 -10.01
C VAL A 25 -4.02 -3.20 -9.66
N VAL A 26 -3.92 -2.91 -8.38
CA VAL A 26 -3.41 -1.64 -7.86
C VAL A 26 -2.00 -1.85 -7.34
N LEU A 27 -1.04 -1.06 -7.84
CA LEU A 27 0.32 -1.00 -7.30
C LEU A 27 0.49 0.30 -6.52
N VAL A 28 0.91 0.20 -5.27
CA VAL A 28 1.33 1.37 -4.50
C VAL A 28 2.86 1.43 -4.52
N LEU A 29 3.39 2.43 -5.20
CA LEU A 29 4.83 2.60 -5.37
C LEU A 29 5.39 3.36 -4.17
N GLY A 30 6.21 2.67 -3.39
CA GLY A 30 6.92 3.24 -2.24
C GLY A 30 8.10 4.13 -2.65
N SER A 31 8.76 4.71 -1.65
CA SER A 31 9.93 5.58 -1.84
C SER A 31 11.00 4.92 -2.70
N GLY A 32 11.50 5.65 -3.70
CA GLY A 32 12.50 5.17 -4.66
C GLY A 32 11.96 4.33 -5.83
N LEU A 33 10.68 3.94 -5.82
CA LEU A 33 10.07 3.11 -6.86
C LEU A 33 9.15 3.88 -7.82
N GLY A 34 8.99 5.20 -7.62
CA GLY A 34 8.05 6.02 -8.38
C GLY A 34 8.24 5.95 -9.89
N ASP A 35 9.46 5.87 -10.38
CA ASP A 35 9.75 5.84 -11.83
C ASP A 35 9.33 4.52 -12.51
N TYR A 36 8.99 3.49 -11.73
CA TYR A 36 8.44 2.26 -12.30
C TYR A 36 7.09 2.51 -13.04
N ALA A 37 6.36 3.56 -12.66
CA ALA A 37 5.12 3.94 -13.32
C ALA A 37 5.31 4.37 -14.79
N GLU A 38 6.51 4.74 -15.20
CA GLU A 38 6.83 5.11 -16.59
C GLU A 38 6.83 3.91 -17.55
N ARG A 39 6.72 2.68 -17.00
CA ARG A 39 6.58 1.46 -17.78
C ARG A 39 5.15 1.16 -18.25
N LEU A 40 4.17 1.94 -17.79
CA LEU A 40 2.79 1.75 -18.22
C LEU A 40 2.60 2.17 -19.66
N GLU A 41 1.94 1.31 -20.41
CA GLU A 41 1.47 1.60 -21.76
C GLU A 41 0.07 2.24 -21.69
N LYS A 42 -0.26 3.10 -22.67
CA LYS A 42 -1.59 3.77 -22.78
C LYS A 42 -2.00 4.49 -21.49
N ALA A 43 -1.10 5.26 -20.92
CA ALA A 43 -1.28 5.78 -19.57
C ALA A 43 -2.19 7.02 -19.51
N ASP A 44 -3.24 6.93 -18.68
CA ASP A 44 -4.03 8.08 -18.20
C ASP A 44 -3.49 8.52 -16.85
N VAL A 45 -3.19 9.80 -16.68
CA VAL A 45 -2.60 10.37 -15.47
C VAL A 45 -3.59 11.29 -14.79
N VAL A 46 -3.85 11.05 -13.50
CA VAL A 46 -4.75 11.88 -12.69
C VAL A 46 -3.98 12.35 -11.44
N PRO A 47 -3.71 13.67 -11.30
CA PRO A 47 -3.12 14.24 -10.10
C PRO A 47 -4.00 13.99 -8.88
N TYR A 48 -3.42 13.68 -7.71
CA TYR A 48 -4.19 13.43 -6.50
C TYR A 48 -5.04 14.64 -6.08
N GLU A 49 -4.56 15.84 -6.32
CA GLU A 49 -5.26 17.08 -5.98
C GLU A 49 -6.56 17.30 -6.76
N GLU A 50 -6.73 16.67 -7.92
CA GLU A 50 -7.96 16.69 -8.69
C GLU A 50 -9.00 15.70 -8.15
N ILE A 51 -8.55 14.64 -7.44
CA ILE A 51 -9.44 13.55 -7.01
C ILE A 51 -10.17 13.97 -5.74
N PRO A 52 -11.50 13.97 -5.73
CA PRO A 52 -12.27 14.35 -4.55
C PRO A 52 -11.88 13.53 -3.32
N PHE A 53 -11.70 14.22 -2.20
CA PHE A 53 -11.41 13.63 -0.87
C PHE A 53 -10.05 12.96 -0.72
N PHE A 54 -9.22 12.90 -1.75
CA PHE A 54 -7.86 12.42 -1.57
C PHE A 54 -7.08 13.40 -0.68
N PRO A 55 -6.24 12.88 0.24
CA PRO A 55 -5.31 13.73 0.97
C PRO A 55 -4.32 14.43 0.03
N ARG A 56 -3.70 15.49 0.50
CA ARG A 56 -2.57 16.12 -0.21
C ARG A 56 -1.29 15.45 0.23
N SER A 57 -0.49 14.94 -0.70
CA SER A 57 0.83 14.42 -0.37
C SER A 57 1.79 15.58 -0.04
N THR A 58 2.44 15.48 1.11
CA THR A 58 3.42 16.46 1.58
C THR A 58 4.85 15.89 1.57
N VAL A 59 5.00 14.62 1.21
CA VAL A 59 6.29 13.93 1.19
C VAL A 59 7.07 14.31 -0.05
N GLU A 60 8.27 14.85 0.16
CA GLU A 60 9.19 15.19 -0.92
C GLU A 60 9.56 13.96 -1.76
N GLY A 61 9.59 14.12 -3.08
CA GLY A 61 9.88 13.03 -4.03
C GLY A 61 8.66 12.19 -4.46
N HIS A 62 7.48 12.40 -3.87
CA HIS A 62 6.25 11.81 -4.37
C HIS A 62 5.67 12.67 -5.50
N LYS A 63 5.46 12.09 -6.69
CA LYS A 63 4.83 12.80 -7.81
C LYS A 63 3.32 13.03 -7.60
N ALA A 64 2.74 12.46 -6.53
CA ALA A 64 1.37 12.65 -6.06
C ALA A 64 0.32 12.51 -7.18
N ARG A 65 0.37 11.41 -7.91
CA ARG A 65 -0.55 11.13 -9.01
C ARG A 65 -0.90 9.66 -9.10
N LEU A 66 -2.07 9.40 -9.65
CA LEU A 66 -2.55 8.08 -10.00
C LEU A 66 -2.39 7.89 -11.51
N ILE A 67 -1.87 6.75 -11.93
CA ILE A 67 -1.64 6.44 -13.33
C ILE A 67 -2.37 5.14 -13.64
N PHE A 68 -3.26 5.17 -14.62
CA PHE A 68 -3.94 4.01 -15.16
C PHE A 68 -3.27 3.61 -16.47
N GLY A 69 -3.12 2.33 -16.73
CA GLY A 69 -2.51 1.85 -17.96
C GLY A 69 -2.48 0.33 -18.04
N GLU A 70 -1.74 -0.17 -19.00
CA GLU A 70 -1.49 -1.60 -19.16
C GLU A 70 -0.03 -1.90 -18.78
N LEU A 71 0.18 -2.96 -17.99
CA LEU A 71 1.47 -3.52 -17.68
C LEU A 71 1.48 -5.01 -18.08
N PHE A 72 2.27 -5.38 -19.06
CA PHE A 72 2.29 -6.75 -19.62
C PHE A 72 0.90 -7.27 -20.03
N GLY A 73 0.06 -6.40 -20.60
CA GLY A 73 -1.30 -6.74 -21.02
C GLY A 73 -2.32 -6.83 -19.88
N VAL A 74 -1.96 -6.45 -18.65
CA VAL A 74 -2.86 -6.41 -17.51
C VAL A 74 -3.25 -4.96 -17.22
N PRO A 75 -4.56 -4.62 -17.08
CA PRO A 75 -4.98 -3.29 -16.70
C PRO A 75 -4.63 -3.03 -15.23
N VAL A 76 -3.89 -1.96 -14.98
CA VAL A 76 -3.38 -1.60 -13.65
C VAL A 76 -3.63 -0.14 -13.32
N ALA A 77 -3.70 0.17 -12.03
CA ALA A 77 -3.55 1.52 -11.49
C ALA A 77 -2.28 1.58 -10.64
N MET A 78 -1.44 2.56 -10.88
CA MET A 78 -0.25 2.80 -10.06
C MET A 78 -0.40 4.09 -9.26
N MET A 79 -0.30 3.97 -7.95
CA MET A 79 -0.16 5.12 -7.06
C MET A 79 1.31 5.53 -7.03
N GLN A 80 1.65 6.66 -7.64
CA GLN A 80 3.00 7.21 -7.65
C GLN A 80 3.22 8.11 -6.44
N GLY A 81 3.41 7.47 -5.30
CA GLY A 81 3.39 8.01 -3.95
C GLY A 81 2.18 7.55 -3.16
N ARG A 82 2.29 7.63 -1.83
CA ARG A 82 1.23 7.29 -0.87
C ARG A 82 1.09 8.37 0.18
N PHE A 83 0.09 8.20 1.05
CA PHE A 83 -0.13 9.06 2.21
C PHE A 83 0.31 8.34 3.48
N HIS A 84 0.90 9.07 4.42
CA HIS A 84 1.40 8.49 5.65
C HIS A 84 0.69 9.08 6.87
N TYR A 85 0.63 8.28 7.93
CA TYR A 85 -0.01 8.68 9.18
C TYR A 85 0.71 9.89 9.82
N TYR A 86 2.04 9.96 9.71
CA TYR A 86 2.83 11.08 10.23
C TYR A 86 2.60 12.42 9.49
N GLU A 87 1.92 12.43 8.35
CA GLU A 87 1.50 13.66 7.67
C GLU A 87 0.32 14.34 8.36
N GLY A 88 -0.23 13.74 9.44
CA GLY A 88 -1.32 14.28 10.22
C GLY A 88 -2.72 13.81 9.79
N TYR A 89 -2.79 12.89 8.83
CA TYR A 89 -4.04 12.27 8.39
C TYR A 89 -4.46 11.10 9.28
N THR A 90 -5.76 10.88 9.41
CA THR A 90 -6.28 9.66 10.03
C THR A 90 -6.00 8.44 9.15
N GLN A 91 -5.97 7.25 9.74
CA GLN A 91 -5.78 6.03 8.93
C GLN A 91 -6.92 5.79 7.93
N GLN A 92 -8.14 6.23 8.22
CA GLN A 92 -9.24 6.18 7.26
C GLN A 92 -8.99 7.10 6.05
N GLN A 93 -8.40 8.28 6.26
CA GLN A 93 -8.06 9.19 5.16
C GLN A 93 -6.94 8.62 4.28
N ILE A 94 -5.87 8.08 4.87
CA ILE A 94 -4.75 7.52 4.09
C ILE A 94 -5.14 6.27 3.31
N THR A 95 -6.17 5.52 3.73
CA THR A 95 -6.68 4.34 3.03
C THR A 95 -7.82 4.62 2.05
N LEU A 96 -8.33 5.84 2.01
CA LEU A 96 -9.41 6.22 1.09
C LEU A 96 -9.06 5.96 -0.38
N PRO A 97 -7.84 6.21 -0.87
CA PRO A 97 -7.45 5.88 -2.25
C PRO A 97 -7.63 4.41 -2.60
N ILE A 98 -7.21 3.52 -1.70
CA ILE A 98 -7.36 2.07 -1.90
C ILE A 98 -8.83 1.66 -1.96
N ARG A 99 -9.66 2.23 -1.08
CA ARG A 99 -11.12 2.01 -1.09
C ARG A 99 -11.77 2.51 -2.37
N ALA A 100 -11.34 3.66 -2.88
CA ALA A 100 -11.82 4.21 -4.15
C ALA A 100 -11.44 3.30 -5.34
N LEU A 101 -10.20 2.82 -5.40
CA LEU A 101 -9.75 1.91 -6.44
C LEU A 101 -10.43 0.54 -6.36
N ARG A 102 -10.72 0.06 -5.15
CA ARG A 102 -11.55 -1.13 -4.96
C ARG A 102 -12.98 -0.92 -5.50
N ALA A 103 -13.57 0.26 -5.26
CA ALA A 103 -14.90 0.62 -5.78
C ALA A 103 -14.91 0.81 -7.31
N MET A 104 -13.76 1.07 -7.95
CA MET A 104 -13.60 1.03 -9.40
C MET A 104 -13.65 -0.39 -9.97
N GLY A 105 -13.33 -1.42 -9.17
CA GLY A 105 -13.30 -2.82 -9.59
C GLY A 105 -11.97 -3.53 -9.39
N ALA A 106 -10.97 -2.90 -8.77
CA ALA A 106 -9.69 -3.55 -8.50
C ALA A 106 -9.85 -4.80 -7.62
N GLU A 107 -9.14 -5.85 -8.00
CA GLU A 107 -9.21 -7.16 -7.33
C GLU A 107 -7.98 -7.42 -6.45
N ILE A 108 -6.81 -6.96 -6.89
CA ILE A 108 -5.51 -7.22 -6.28
C ILE A 108 -4.87 -5.91 -5.86
N LEU A 109 -4.38 -5.86 -4.62
CA LEU A 109 -3.56 -4.77 -4.10
C LEU A 109 -2.12 -5.27 -3.94
N PHE A 110 -1.17 -4.60 -4.61
CA PHE A 110 0.25 -4.86 -4.51
C PHE A 110 0.93 -3.65 -3.86
N LEU A 111 1.39 -3.83 -2.64
CA LEU A 111 2.03 -2.77 -1.86
C LEU A 111 3.54 -2.89 -1.90
N THR A 112 4.23 -1.77 -2.10
CA THR A 112 5.68 -1.69 -1.96
C THR A 112 6.07 -0.59 -0.99
N ASN A 113 7.19 -0.75 -0.31
CA ASN A 113 7.74 0.28 0.57
C ASN A 113 9.26 0.16 0.66
N ALA A 114 9.92 1.22 1.14
CA ALA A 114 11.28 1.15 1.65
C ALA A 114 11.22 0.92 3.16
N SER A 115 12.01 -0.02 3.66
CA SER A 115 12.01 -0.43 5.08
C SER A 115 13.41 -0.49 5.67
N GLY A 116 13.52 -0.25 6.97
CA GLY A 116 14.71 -0.58 7.74
C GLY A 116 14.78 -2.08 8.03
N GLY A 117 15.89 -2.73 7.68
CA GLY A 117 16.11 -4.14 8.01
C GLY A 117 16.43 -4.34 9.49
N ILE A 118 15.65 -5.18 10.18
CA ILE A 118 15.86 -5.58 11.58
C ILE A 118 16.59 -6.94 11.65
N CYS A 119 16.26 -7.84 10.73
CA CYS A 119 16.88 -9.15 10.64
C CYS A 119 18.37 -9.03 10.24
N HIS A 120 19.25 -9.69 10.99
CA HIS A 120 20.71 -9.61 10.78
C HIS A 120 21.18 -10.22 9.44
N THR A 121 20.34 -11.01 8.78
CA THR A 121 20.66 -11.64 7.49
C THR A 121 20.22 -10.76 6.30
N PHE A 122 19.63 -9.59 6.57
CA PHE A 122 19.24 -8.67 5.54
C PHE A 122 20.34 -7.65 5.27
N THR A 123 20.50 -7.31 4.00
CA THR A 123 21.46 -6.30 3.54
C THR A 123 20.74 -5.22 2.72
N PRO A 124 21.27 -3.99 2.68
CA PRO A 124 20.69 -2.96 1.82
C PRO A 124 20.58 -3.42 0.36
N GLY A 125 19.40 -3.25 -0.23
CA GLY A 125 19.08 -3.70 -1.58
C GLY A 125 18.37 -5.06 -1.65
N ASP A 126 18.23 -5.79 -0.54
CA ASP A 126 17.41 -6.99 -0.51
C ASP A 126 15.93 -6.65 -0.77
N LEU A 127 15.25 -7.51 -1.51
CA LEU A 127 13.80 -7.52 -1.61
C LEU A 127 13.22 -8.48 -0.57
N MET A 128 12.25 -8.02 0.21
CA MET A 128 11.55 -8.82 1.20
C MET A 128 10.07 -8.94 0.85
N MET A 129 9.56 -10.15 0.69
CA MET A 129 8.13 -10.42 0.70
C MET A 129 7.62 -10.35 2.13
N ILE A 130 6.63 -9.51 2.37
CA ILE A 130 5.96 -9.43 3.67
C ILE A 130 5.04 -10.63 3.81
N ASP A 131 5.38 -11.53 4.74
CA ASP A 131 4.57 -12.71 5.03
C ASP A 131 3.46 -12.40 6.03
N ASP A 132 3.75 -11.51 6.97
CA ASP A 132 2.85 -11.07 8.02
C ASP A 132 3.29 -9.70 8.54
N HIS A 133 2.49 -9.05 9.38
CA HIS A 133 2.84 -7.75 9.94
C HIS A 133 2.50 -7.61 11.43
N ILE A 134 3.18 -6.66 12.05
CA ILE A 134 2.87 -6.16 13.39
C ILE A 134 2.41 -4.70 13.25
N ASN A 135 1.16 -4.42 13.59
CA ASN A 135 0.65 -3.06 13.67
C ASN A 135 1.03 -2.45 15.02
N PHE A 136 2.08 -1.64 15.04
CA PHE A 136 2.53 -0.94 16.25
C PHE A 136 2.11 0.54 16.26
N SER A 137 1.17 0.92 15.40
CA SER A 137 0.68 2.30 15.31
C SER A 137 -0.30 2.69 16.42
N GLY A 138 -0.82 1.73 17.18
CA GLY A 138 -1.84 1.98 18.20
C GLY A 138 -3.23 2.33 17.65
N THR A 139 -3.44 2.23 16.33
CA THR A 139 -4.71 2.56 15.66
C THR A 139 -4.93 1.64 14.44
N SER A 140 -6.11 1.74 13.82
CA SER A 140 -6.49 0.96 12.64
C SER A 140 -7.48 1.74 11.78
N PRO A 141 -7.44 1.62 10.46
CA PRO A 141 -8.43 2.22 9.57
C PRO A 141 -9.84 1.63 9.74
N LEU A 142 -9.96 0.51 10.45
CA LEU A 142 -11.23 -0.18 10.71
C LEU A 142 -11.92 0.27 12.01
N ILE A 143 -11.27 1.15 12.79
CA ILE A 143 -11.89 1.71 14.00
C ILE A 143 -13.03 2.64 13.59
N GLY A 144 -14.20 2.45 14.21
CA GLY A 144 -15.40 3.23 13.93
C GLY A 144 -16.58 2.36 13.50
N GLU A 145 -17.55 2.96 12.83
CA GLU A 145 -18.72 2.28 12.30
C GLU A 145 -18.34 1.34 11.15
N ASN A 146 -18.89 0.10 11.17
CA ASN A 146 -18.64 -0.85 10.08
C ASN A 146 -19.42 -0.46 8.82
N VAL A 147 -18.78 -0.64 7.68
CA VAL A 147 -19.37 -0.48 6.36
C VAL A 147 -19.56 -1.88 5.76
N ALA A 148 -20.78 -2.39 5.85
CA ALA A 148 -21.09 -3.76 5.44
C ALA A 148 -20.75 -4.02 3.95
N GLU A 149 -20.87 -3.00 3.10
CA GLU A 149 -20.53 -3.04 1.70
C GLU A 149 -19.02 -3.25 1.44
N GLN A 150 -18.19 -2.95 2.44
CA GLN A 150 -16.73 -3.13 2.36
C GLN A 150 -16.22 -4.39 3.05
N GLY A 151 -17.08 -5.08 3.78
CA GLY A 151 -16.74 -6.34 4.42
C GLY A 151 -17.26 -6.52 5.83
N MET A 152 -16.82 -7.61 6.45
CA MET A 152 -17.23 -8.00 7.80
C MET A 152 -16.64 -7.06 8.85
N ARG A 153 -17.36 -6.92 9.98
CA ARG A 153 -16.90 -6.14 11.14
C ARG A 153 -15.59 -6.64 11.73
N PHE A 154 -15.41 -7.95 11.73
CA PHE A 154 -14.25 -8.64 12.29
C PHE A 154 -13.61 -9.51 11.20
N PRO A 155 -12.75 -8.92 10.32
CA PRO A 155 -12.05 -9.68 9.29
C PRO A 155 -11.04 -10.64 9.94
N ASP A 156 -10.95 -11.84 9.37
CA ASP A 156 -9.90 -12.77 9.73
C ASP A 156 -8.56 -12.31 9.15
N MET A 157 -7.58 -12.12 10.04
CA MET A 157 -6.23 -11.68 9.67
C MET A 157 -5.22 -12.83 9.63
N SER A 158 -5.65 -14.09 9.78
CA SER A 158 -4.75 -15.26 9.74
C SER A 158 -4.00 -15.40 8.40
N GLN A 159 -4.56 -14.82 7.34
CA GLN A 159 -3.97 -14.76 6.01
C GLN A 159 -4.14 -13.34 5.42
N ALA A 160 -3.64 -12.33 6.14
CA ALA A 160 -3.69 -10.94 5.69
C ALA A 160 -3.04 -10.73 4.30
N TYR A 161 -2.02 -11.53 4.01
CA TYR A 161 -1.35 -11.58 2.71
C TYR A 161 -1.73 -12.87 1.99
N ASP A 162 -2.36 -12.73 0.84
CA ASP A 162 -2.92 -13.82 0.07
C ASP A 162 -1.90 -14.90 -0.27
N ARG A 163 -2.24 -16.16 0.00
CA ARG A 163 -1.34 -17.29 -0.16
C ARG A 163 -0.96 -17.57 -1.61
N GLU A 164 -1.91 -17.43 -2.53
CA GLU A 164 -1.68 -17.69 -3.95
C GLU A 164 -0.82 -16.59 -4.57
N LEU A 165 -1.08 -15.33 -4.20
CA LEU A 165 -0.28 -14.18 -4.63
C LEU A 165 1.16 -14.26 -4.08
N LYS A 166 1.35 -14.70 -2.83
CA LYS A 166 2.69 -14.99 -2.28
C LYS A 166 3.40 -16.07 -3.11
N GLN A 167 2.70 -17.12 -3.52
CA GLN A 167 3.29 -18.16 -4.37
C GLN A 167 3.65 -17.63 -5.77
N CYS A 168 2.85 -16.71 -6.33
CA CYS A 168 3.19 -16.02 -7.57
C CYS A 168 4.50 -15.22 -7.44
N LEU A 169 4.69 -14.48 -6.33
CA LEU A 169 5.93 -13.75 -6.06
C LEU A 169 7.14 -14.68 -5.97
N LEU A 170 7.02 -15.79 -5.25
CA LEU A 170 8.10 -16.78 -5.14
C LEU A 170 8.45 -17.41 -6.50
N THR A 171 7.46 -17.66 -7.32
CA THR A 171 7.66 -18.18 -8.68
C THR A 171 8.34 -17.13 -9.56
N ALA A 172 7.88 -15.88 -9.52
CA ALA A 172 8.49 -14.77 -10.26
C ALA A 172 9.95 -14.54 -9.84
N SER A 173 10.25 -14.57 -8.53
CA SER A 173 11.61 -14.50 -8.01
C SER A 173 12.53 -15.55 -8.63
N LYS A 174 12.08 -16.80 -8.72
CA LYS A 174 12.85 -17.92 -9.34
C LYS A 174 13.04 -17.70 -10.83
N ILE A 175 12.00 -17.31 -11.56
CA ILE A 175 12.05 -17.10 -13.02
C ILE A 175 12.99 -15.95 -13.35
N CYS A 176 12.92 -14.85 -12.60
CA CYS A 176 13.75 -13.67 -12.84
C CYS A 176 15.17 -13.79 -12.26
N GLY A 177 15.45 -14.82 -11.48
CA GLY A 177 16.74 -14.97 -10.79
C GLY A 177 16.99 -13.88 -9.72
N VAL A 178 15.94 -13.24 -9.21
CA VAL A 178 16.02 -12.18 -8.19
C VAL A 178 15.75 -12.78 -6.82
N PRO A 179 16.73 -12.81 -5.91
CA PRO A 179 16.52 -13.34 -4.56
C PRO A 179 15.41 -12.57 -3.83
N LEU A 180 14.52 -13.31 -3.17
CA LEU A 180 13.44 -12.76 -2.38
C LEU A 180 13.53 -13.27 -0.95
N LYS A 181 13.80 -12.38 -0.01
CA LYS A 181 13.72 -12.63 1.42
C LYS A 181 12.25 -12.74 1.84
N ARG A 182 12.01 -13.24 3.04
CA ARG A 182 10.67 -13.31 3.64
C ARG A 182 10.76 -12.80 5.08
N GLY A 183 9.71 -12.16 5.55
CA GLY A 183 9.74 -11.68 6.92
C GLY A 183 8.47 -10.98 7.36
N VAL A 184 8.46 -10.62 8.65
CA VAL A 184 7.41 -9.87 9.32
C VAL A 184 7.75 -8.38 9.30
N TYR A 185 6.82 -7.58 8.77
CA TYR A 185 6.97 -6.13 8.72
C TYR A 185 6.30 -5.49 9.94
N MET A 186 7.00 -4.60 10.63
CA MET A 186 6.45 -3.84 11.76
C MET A 186 6.23 -2.39 11.37
N MET A 187 4.99 -1.90 11.54
CA MET A 187 4.66 -0.50 11.31
C MET A 187 4.80 0.34 12.56
N PHE A 188 5.64 1.37 12.49
CA PHE A 188 5.72 2.49 13.43
C PHE A 188 5.02 3.72 12.86
N ASN A 189 4.73 4.70 13.71
CA ASN A 189 4.05 5.92 13.28
C ASN A 189 4.96 6.90 12.53
N GLY A 190 6.24 6.96 12.89
CA GLY A 190 7.12 8.04 12.44
C GLY A 190 6.72 9.41 13.04
N PRO A 191 7.23 10.54 12.50
CA PRO A 191 8.18 10.66 11.37
C PRO A 191 9.65 10.37 11.75
N GLN A 192 9.98 10.26 13.05
CA GLN A 192 11.32 9.88 13.50
C GLN A 192 11.58 8.40 13.25
N PHE A 193 12.83 8.06 12.97
CA PHE A 193 13.27 6.67 12.96
C PHE A 193 13.29 6.10 14.38
N GLU A 194 13.26 4.78 14.45
CA GLU A 194 13.24 4.02 15.69
C GLU A 194 14.58 4.16 16.44
N THR A 195 14.48 4.26 17.77
CA THR A 195 15.66 4.20 18.64
C THR A 195 16.27 2.79 18.62
N PRO A 196 17.56 2.63 18.99
CA PRO A 196 18.16 1.31 19.13
C PRO A 196 17.43 0.38 20.11
N ALA A 197 16.74 0.94 21.12
CA ALA A 197 15.94 0.16 22.06
C ALA A 197 14.65 -0.36 21.43
N GLU A 198 13.96 0.48 20.63
CA GLU A 198 12.78 0.09 19.87
C GLU A 198 13.10 -0.98 18.84
N ILE A 199 14.24 -0.92 18.15
CA ILE A 199 14.69 -1.97 17.22
C ILE A 199 14.99 -3.28 17.94
N ARG A 200 15.62 -3.24 19.13
CA ARG A 200 15.81 -4.46 19.92
C ARG A 200 14.48 -5.07 20.36
N PHE A 201 13.54 -4.24 20.80
CA PHE A 201 12.18 -4.67 21.13
C PHE A 201 11.49 -5.30 19.94
N ALA A 202 11.46 -4.62 18.78
CA ALA A 202 10.85 -5.11 17.55
C ALA A 202 11.39 -6.49 17.15
N ARG A 203 12.71 -6.67 17.24
CA ARG A 203 13.36 -7.96 16.98
C ARG A 203 12.92 -9.04 17.98
N CYS A 204 12.83 -8.71 19.27
CA CYS A 204 12.41 -9.67 20.31
C CYS A 204 10.99 -10.18 20.08
N ILE A 205 10.11 -9.38 19.50
CA ILE A 205 8.72 -9.77 19.20
C ILE A 205 8.53 -10.33 17.78
N GLY A 206 9.63 -10.53 17.03
CA GLY A 206 9.62 -11.25 15.76
C GLY A 206 9.53 -10.39 14.50
N ALA A 207 9.80 -9.09 14.58
CA ALA A 207 9.87 -8.24 13.39
C ALA A 207 11.19 -8.41 12.65
N ASP A 208 11.13 -8.47 11.32
CA ASP A 208 12.27 -8.58 10.41
C ASP A 208 12.59 -7.25 9.71
N ALA A 209 11.61 -6.40 9.56
CA ALA A 209 11.75 -5.07 8.96
C ALA A 209 10.81 -4.06 9.63
N ALA A 210 11.19 -2.78 9.60
CA ALA A 210 10.41 -1.66 10.14
C ALA A 210 10.16 -0.60 9.09
N GLY A 211 8.99 0.05 9.18
CA GLY A 211 8.64 1.21 8.35
C GLY A 211 7.40 1.91 8.84
N MET A 212 6.91 2.88 8.08
CA MET A 212 5.88 3.84 8.53
C MET A 212 4.63 3.85 7.63
N SER A 213 4.38 2.75 6.90
CA SER A 213 3.29 2.65 5.90
C SER A 213 2.74 1.23 5.80
N THR A 214 1.97 0.96 4.74
CA THR A 214 1.62 -0.39 4.24
C THR A 214 0.54 -1.10 5.07
N VAL A 215 0.68 -1.18 6.39
CA VAL A 215 -0.25 -1.91 7.27
C VAL A 215 -1.69 -1.34 7.23
N PRO A 216 -1.92 -0.03 7.18
CA PRO A 216 -3.28 0.50 7.05
C PRO A 216 -3.94 0.15 5.72
N GLU A 217 -3.15 0.14 4.62
CA GLU A 217 -3.61 -0.12 3.25
C GLU A 217 -4.02 -1.58 3.06
#